data_84ffcac65ce62a61ec5e74fb1b902a92
#
_entry.id   84ffcac65ce62a61ec5e74fb1b902a92
#
_cell.length_a   1.000
_cell.length_b   1.000
_cell.length_c   1.000
_cell.angle_alpha   90.00
_cell.angle_beta   90.00
_cell.angle_gamma   90.00
#
_symmetry.space_group_name_H-M   'P 1'
#
loop_
_entity.id
_entity.type
_entity.pdbx_description
1 polymer ?
#
loop_
_entity_poly.entity_id
_entity_poly.type
_entity_poly.pdbx_seq_one_letter_code
_entity_poly.pdbx_strand_id
1 'polypeptide(L)'
;MYNTEEILAKLNDAIASLEYPSQPEGLYEPIQYALSAGGKRIRPVFMLLTAQSLGTDLDKIMPAAVGLEMYHNYTLLHDDLMDKALVRRGKPTVHRKWNSNTAILSGDSMLVLACKLIYSTSLPNVKEAMGVFLNTALEIGEGQQYDMNFETRTDVSQAEYIEMIRLKTSVLIGCALKMGAVLSSTAPEVADRLYAFGEQIGLAFQLQDDLLDVYGDPKVFGKRIGGDILCDKKTFLLINAWQKADARQRETLNRWVNRKEFDETEKISAVTSVYNELGIKEYTIESINGYFDKARAILDGIDLPQQSKQPLWDFATQLVNRNY
;
A
#
# COMPACT_ATOMS: atom_id res chain seq x y z
N MET A 1 4.91 22.39 15.56
CA MET A 1 4.90 21.04 14.95
C MET A 1 3.46 20.75 14.56
N TYR A 2 3.19 20.42 13.30
CA TYR A 2 1.84 20.11 12.82
C TYR A 2 1.43 18.72 13.32
N ASN A 3 0.16 18.53 13.65
CA ASN A 3 -0.41 17.21 13.89
C ASN A 3 -0.72 16.48 12.55
N THR A 4 -1.10 15.20 12.61
CA THR A 4 -1.35 14.38 11.40
C THR A 4 -2.48 14.94 10.52
N GLU A 5 -3.53 15.51 11.12
CA GLU A 5 -4.66 16.09 10.38
C GLU A 5 -4.25 17.36 9.66
N GLU A 6 -3.46 18.23 10.29
CA GLU A 6 -2.89 19.43 9.66
C GLU A 6 -1.94 19.08 8.50
N ILE A 7 -1.09 18.07 8.69
CA ILE A 7 -0.22 17.55 7.60
C ILE A 7 -1.05 17.04 6.44
N LEU A 8 -2.10 16.26 6.72
CA LEU A 8 -2.99 15.72 5.70
C LEU A 8 -3.72 16.83 4.95
N ALA A 9 -4.18 17.88 5.64
CA ALA A 9 -4.82 19.04 5.03
C ALA A 9 -3.85 19.77 4.08
N LYS A 10 -2.65 20.12 4.55
CA LYS A 10 -1.60 20.75 3.72
C LYS A 10 -1.26 19.93 2.47
N LEU A 11 -1.13 18.60 2.64
CA LEU A 11 -0.86 17.70 1.53
C LEU A 11 -1.99 17.67 0.50
N ASN A 12 -3.24 17.58 0.95
CA ASN A 12 -4.40 17.59 0.05
C ASN A 12 -4.53 18.93 -0.70
N ASP A 13 -4.25 20.05 -0.04
CA ASP A 13 -4.21 21.38 -0.67
C ASP A 13 -3.10 21.44 -1.73
N ALA A 14 -1.92 20.91 -1.44
CA ALA A 14 -0.82 20.84 -2.40
C ALA A 14 -1.16 19.95 -3.61
N ILE A 15 -1.83 18.82 -3.41
CA ILE A 15 -2.31 17.95 -4.49
C ILE A 15 -3.37 18.65 -5.33
N ALA A 16 -4.32 19.35 -4.69
CA ALA A 16 -5.40 20.07 -5.36
C ALA A 16 -4.91 21.28 -6.17
N SER A 17 -3.79 21.88 -5.76
CA SER A 17 -3.16 23.02 -6.43
C SER A 17 -2.24 22.64 -7.59
N LEU A 18 -2.08 21.35 -7.91
CA LEU A 18 -1.28 20.91 -9.05
C LEU A 18 -1.86 21.46 -10.36
N GLU A 19 -1.03 22.19 -11.09
CA GLU A 19 -1.37 22.70 -12.41
C GLU A 19 -1.00 21.69 -13.49
N TYR A 20 -1.89 21.54 -14.47
CA TYR A 20 -1.68 20.66 -15.63
C TYR A 20 -1.90 21.47 -16.91
N PRO A 21 -1.19 21.14 -18.01
CA PRO A 21 -1.51 21.70 -19.32
C PRO A 21 -2.99 21.41 -19.67
N SER A 22 -3.64 22.38 -20.31
CA SER A 22 -5.02 22.21 -20.78
C SER A 22 -5.13 21.21 -21.95
N GLN A 23 -4.03 20.95 -22.63
CA GLN A 23 -3.95 20.04 -23.78
C GLN A 23 -2.74 19.12 -23.70
N PRO A 24 -2.84 17.87 -24.15
CA PRO A 24 -4.10 17.22 -24.55
C PRO A 24 -4.96 16.85 -23.33
N GLU A 25 -6.23 17.23 -23.34
CA GLU A 25 -7.18 17.02 -22.23
C GLU A 25 -7.28 15.55 -21.83
N GLY A 26 -7.38 14.64 -22.81
CA GLY A 26 -7.49 13.20 -22.59
C GLY A 26 -6.28 12.56 -21.89
N LEU A 27 -5.17 13.28 -21.70
CA LEU A 27 -4.01 12.84 -20.95
C LEU A 27 -4.09 13.28 -19.47
N TYR A 28 -4.43 14.54 -19.23
CA TYR A 28 -4.33 15.14 -17.90
C TYR A 28 -5.62 15.03 -17.07
N GLU A 29 -6.80 15.05 -17.70
CA GLU A 29 -8.07 14.86 -17.00
C GLU A 29 -8.14 13.53 -16.23
N PRO A 30 -7.72 12.37 -16.77
CA PRO A 30 -7.67 11.11 -16.02
C PRO A 30 -6.70 11.14 -14.83
N ILE A 31 -5.59 11.89 -14.93
CA ILE A 31 -4.63 12.07 -13.82
C ILE A 31 -5.29 12.83 -12.67
N GLN A 32 -5.91 13.97 -12.98
CA GLN A 32 -6.65 14.77 -12.00
C GLN A 32 -7.77 13.95 -11.35
N TYR A 33 -8.51 13.19 -12.15
CA TYR A 33 -9.57 12.30 -11.67
C TYR A 33 -9.05 11.25 -10.70
N ALA A 34 -7.95 10.56 -11.02
CA ALA A 34 -7.35 9.55 -10.16
C ALA A 34 -6.92 10.13 -8.80
N LEU A 35 -6.24 11.29 -8.81
CA LEU A 35 -5.82 11.97 -7.59
C LEU A 35 -6.98 12.52 -6.76
N SER A 36 -8.05 13.01 -7.41
CA SER A 36 -9.26 13.52 -6.76
C SER A 36 -10.12 12.45 -6.11
N ALA A 37 -9.84 11.17 -6.33
CA ALA A 37 -10.55 10.09 -5.67
C ALA A 37 -10.28 10.01 -4.16
N GLY A 38 -9.38 10.84 -3.63
CA GLY A 38 -9.04 10.88 -2.21
C GLY A 38 -8.13 9.73 -1.80
N GLY A 39 -8.19 9.36 -0.53
CA GLY A 39 -7.40 8.28 0.08
C GLY A 39 -6.75 8.69 1.38
N LYS A 40 -6.18 7.72 2.10
CA LYS A 40 -5.57 7.93 3.42
C LYS A 40 -4.22 8.64 3.37
N ARG A 41 -3.62 8.80 2.19
CA ARG A 41 -2.33 9.47 1.97
C ARG A 41 -1.21 8.96 2.90
N ILE A 42 -1.20 7.67 3.20
CA ILE A 42 -0.33 7.05 4.21
C ILE A 42 1.14 7.35 3.94
N ARG A 43 1.58 7.12 2.71
CA ARG A 43 2.99 7.22 2.32
C ARG A 43 3.53 8.65 2.40
N PRO A 44 2.91 9.63 1.78
CA PRO A 44 3.38 11.02 1.92
C PRO A 44 3.25 11.57 3.34
N VAL A 45 2.25 11.13 4.14
CA VAL A 45 2.15 11.52 5.56
C VAL A 45 3.34 10.97 6.35
N PHE A 46 3.76 9.71 6.15
CA PHE A 46 4.97 9.18 6.77
C PHE A 46 6.23 9.98 6.38
N MET A 47 6.39 10.35 5.10
CA MET A 47 7.50 11.19 4.66
C MET A 47 7.51 12.54 5.39
N LEU A 48 6.35 13.22 5.45
CA LEU A 48 6.21 14.53 6.09
C LEU A 48 6.41 14.46 7.61
N LEU A 49 5.86 13.45 8.28
CA LEU A 49 6.09 13.22 9.72
C LEU A 49 7.57 12.98 10.01
N THR A 50 8.25 12.16 9.19
CA THR A 50 9.69 11.93 9.33
C THR A 50 10.47 13.22 9.19
N ALA A 51 10.22 13.98 8.14
CA ALA A 51 10.90 15.23 7.88
C ALA A 51 10.69 16.25 9.00
N GLN A 52 9.45 16.42 9.46
CA GLN A 52 9.11 17.30 10.57
C GLN A 52 9.82 16.88 11.86
N SER A 53 9.85 15.57 12.15
CA SER A 53 10.51 15.01 13.33
C SER A 53 12.03 15.23 13.33
N LEU A 54 12.60 15.45 12.15
CA LEU A 54 14.02 15.76 11.94
C LEU A 54 14.28 17.27 11.74
N GLY A 55 13.26 18.10 11.93
CA GLY A 55 13.39 19.57 11.89
C GLY A 55 13.34 20.18 10.49
N THR A 56 12.97 19.42 9.46
CA THR A 56 12.86 19.93 8.09
C THR A 56 11.52 20.66 7.91
N ASP A 57 11.58 21.81 7.25
CA ASP A 57 10.41 22.58 6.83
C ASP A 57 9.56 21.79 5.83
N LEU A 58 8.27 21.61 6.15
CA LEU A 58 7.36 20.81 5.33
C LEU A 58 7.13 21.40 3.94
N ASP A 59 7.17 22.71 3.78
CA ASP A 59 6.95 23.35 2.48
C ASP A 59 8.10 23.01 1.50
N LYS A 60 9.31 22.77 2.01
CA LYS A 60 10.47 22.39 1.20
C LYS A 60 10.42 20.95 0.71
N ILE A 61 9.83 20.04 1.48
CA ILE A 61 9.74 18.61 1.14
C ILE A 61 8.40 18.26 0.48
N MET A 62 7.43 19.16 0.51
CA MET A 62 6.09 18.93 -0.03
C MET A 62 6.09 18.44 -1.49
N PRO A 63 6.93 18.97 -2.42
CA PRO A 63 6.99 18.43 -3.78
C PRO A 63 7.33 16.94 -3.83
N ALA A 64 8.27 16.46 -2.99
CA ALA A 64 8.61 15.05 -2.93
C ALA A 64 7.46 14.19 -2.38
N ALA A 65 6.74 14.68 -1.37
CA ALA A 65 5.59 13.99 -0.81
C ALA A 65 4.44 13.88 -1.82
N VAL A 66 4.15 14.96 -2.55
CA VAL A 66 3.16 14.96 -3.64
C VAL A 66 3.59 14.04 -4.78
N GLY A 67 4.88 14.03 -5.14
CA GLY A 67 5.44 13.13 -6.14
C GLY A 67 5.28 11.66 -5.76
N LEU A 68 5.52 11.31 -4.50
CA LEU A 68 5.33 9.95 -4.00
C LEU A 68 3.86 9.53 -4.03
N GLU A 69 2.92 10.43 -3.73
CA GLU A 69 1.49 10.15 -3.83
C GLU A 69 1.04 10.04 -5.30
N MET A 70 1.60 10.85 -6.20
CA MET A 70 1.40 10.73 -7.65
C MET A 70 1.81 9.33 -8.13
N TYR A 71 3.01 8.87 -7.74
CA TYR A 71 3.49 7.54 -8.06
C TYR A 71 2.58 6.44 -7.48
N HIS A 72 2.15 6.57 -6.24
CA HIS A 72 1.22 5.60 -5.65
C HIS A 72 -0.11 5.52 -6.44
N ASN A 73 -0.66 6.66 -6.88
CA ASN A 73 -1.88 6.64 -7.68
C ASN A 73 -1.63 6.10 -9.11
N TYR A 74 -0.42 6.27 -9.67
CA TYR A 74 0.02 5.56 -10.87
C TYR A 74 -0.06 4.05 -10.71
N THR A 75 0.53 3.50 -9.63
CA THR A 75 0.49 2.06 -9.40
C THR A 75 -0.94 1.53 -9.25
N LEU A 76 -1.81 2.28 -8.55
CA LEU A 76 -3.22 1.91 -8.41
C LEU A 76 -3.98 1.94 -9.74
N LEU A 77 -3.68 2.90 -10.60
CA LEU A 77 -4.35 3.05 -11.90
C LEU A 77 -4.01 1.89 -12.83
N HIS A 78 -2.74 1.47 -12.88
CA HIS A 78 -2.31 0.30 -13.66
C HIS A 78 -2.78 -1.02 -13.04
N ASP A 79 -2.74 -1.16 -11.71
CA ASP A 79 -3.29 -2.30 -10.98
C ASP A 79 -4.79 -2.50 -11.30
N ASP A 80 -5.59 -1.43 -11.23
CA ASP A 80 -7.01 -1.47 -11.61
C ASP A 80 -7.25 -1.96 -13.04
N LEU A 81 -6.36 -1.61 -13.97
CA LEU A 81 -6.47 -2.06 -15.36
C LEU A 81 -6.12 -3.54 -15.50
N MET A 82 -5.04 -4.00 -14.85
CA MET A 82 -4.59 -5.39 -14.86
C MET A 82 -5.64 -6.31 -14.22
N ASP A 83 -6.20 -5.90 -13.07
CA ASP A 83 -7.23 -6.63 -12.33
C ASP A 83 -8.64 -6.47 -12.93
N LYS A 84 -8.80 -5.64 -13.97
CA LYS A 84 -10.10 -5.30 -14.58
C LYS A 84 -11.11 -4.77 -13.56
N ALA A 85 -10.63 -4.09 -12.53
CA ALA A 85 -11.43 -3.56 -11.44
C ALA A 85 -12.45 -2.53 -11.95
N LEU A 86 -13.72 -2.64 -11.55
CA LEU A 86 -14.78 -1.74 -12.02
C LEU A 86 -14.80 -0.42 -11.26
N VAL A 87 -14.49 -0.47 -9.97
CA VAL A 87 -14.64 0.65 -9.04
C VAL A 87 -13.45 0.73 -8.10
N ARG A 88 -12.96 1.95 -7.85
CA ARG A 88 -11.98 2.28 -6.81
C ARG A 88 -12.47 3.47 -5.99
N ARG A 89 -12.48 3.32 -4.66
CA ARG A 89 -12.94 4.39 -3.73
C ARG A 89 -14.32 4.95 -4.09
N GLY A 90 -15.25 4.07 -4.48
CA GLY A 90 -16.62 4.42 -4.84
C GLY A 90 -16.80 5.09 -6.20
N LYS A 91 -15.72 5.28 -6.98
CA LYS A 91 -15.75 5.86 -8.34
C LYS A 91 -15.37 4.82 -9.40
N PRO A 92 -15.90 4.90 -10.65
CA PRO A 92 -15.41 4.07 -11.75
C PRO A 92 -13.89 4.21 -11.92
N THR A 93 -13.20 3.10 -12.21
CA THR A 93 -11.76 3.14 -12.51
C THR A 93 -11.49 3.88 -13.83
N VAL A 94 -10.25 4.36 -14.02
CA VAL A 94 -9.92 5.18 -15.21
C VAL A 94 -10.20 4.44 -16.51
N HIS A 95 -9.81 3.15 -16.60
CA HIS A 95 -10.06 2.36 -17.81
C HIS A 95 -11.55 2.10 -18.07
N ARG A 96 -12.41 2.20 -17.06
CA ARG A 96 -13.87 2.10 -17.19
C ARG A 96 -14.53 3.42 -17.57
N LYS A 97 -14.02 4.52 -17.02
CA LYS A 97 -14.55 5.86 -17.34
C LYS A 97 -14.12 6.36 -18.72
N TRP A 98 -12.90 6.04 -19.13
CA TRP A 98 -12.34 6.35 -20.46
C TRP A 98 -12.14 5.06 -21.26
N ASN A 99 -10.91 4.54 -21.30
CA ASN A 99 -10.55 3.27 -21.96
C ASN A 99 -9.16 2.81 -21.46
N SER A 100 -8.75 1.60 -21.88
CA SER A 100 -7.48 1.00 -21.47
C SER A 100 -6.25 1.80 -21.94
N ASN A 101 -6.27 2.32 -23.19
CA ASN A 101 -5.15 3.09 -23.71
C ASN A 101 -4.95 4.41 -22.95
N THR A 102 -6.05 5.08 -22.59
CA THR A 102 -6.02 6.27 -21.74
C THR A 102 -5.44 5.94 -20.37
N ALA A 103 -5.85 4.82 -19.75
CA ALA A 103 -5.31 4.39 -18.46
C ALA A 103 -3.78 4.16 -18.54
N ILE A 104 -3.30 3.44 -19.58
CA ILE A 104 -1.86 3.23 -19.77
C ILE A 104 -1.13 4.55 -19.92
N LEU A 105 -1.53 5.39 -20.86
CA LEU A 105 -0.80 6.61 -21.19
C LEU A 105 -0.81 7.65 -20.06
N SER A 106 -1.96 7.82 -19.40
CA SER A 106 -2.06 8.71 -18.24
C SER A 106 -1.24 8.18 -17.06
N GLY A 107 -1.24 6.85 -16.82
CA GLY A 107 -0.39 6.23 -15.82
C GLY A 107 1.10 6.46 -16.08
N ASP A 108 1.59 6.19 -17.29
CA ASP A 108 2.99 6.45 -17.67
C ASP A 108 3.38 7.92 -17.45
N SER A 109 2.46 8.83 -17.79
CA SER A 109 2.66 10.27 -17.55
C SER A 109 2.69 10.60 -16.06
N MET A 110 1.90 9.94 -15.22
CA MET A 110 1.96 10.09 -13.76
C MET A 110 3.32 9.66 -13.19
N LEU A 111 3.93 8.59 -13.69
CA LEU A 111 5.28 8.19 -13.30
C LEU A 111 6.31 9.29 -13.61
N VAL A 112 6.25 9.87 -14.81
CA VAL A 112 7.15 10.97 -15.19
C VAL A 112 6.89 12.23 -14.35
N LEU A 113 5.63 12.56 -14.07
CA LEU A 113 5.25 13.69 -13.20
C LEU A 113 5.72 13.47 -11.76
N ALA A 114 5.63 12.26 -11.24
CA ALA A 114 6.16 11.91 -9.92
C ALA A 114 7.67 12.16 -9.84
N CYS A 115 8.44 11.69 -10.83
CA CYS A 115 9.88 11.96 -10.92
C CYS A 115 10.18 13.46 -10.98
N LYS A 116 9.43 14.22 -11.79
CA LYS A 116 9.59 15.69 -11.88
C LYS A 116 9.33 16.39 -10.55
N LEU A 117 8.27 16.01 -9.84
CA LEU A 117 7.93 16.59 -8.54
C LEU A 117 9.00 16.27 -7.48
N ILE A 118 9.45 15.02 -7.39
CA ILE A 118 10.52 14.64 -6.47
C ILE A 118 11.80 15.41 -6.79
N TYR A 119 12.18 15.47 -8.07
CA TYR A 119 13.41 16.17 -8.51
C TYR A 119 13.34 17.69 -8.30
N SER A 120 12.14 18.29 -8.31
CA SER A 120 11.96 19.72 -8.07
C SER A 120 12.13 20.13 -6.61
N THR A 121 12.30 19.18 -5.69
CA THR A 121 12.50 19.44 -4.27
C THR A 121 13.81 20.18 -4.03
N SER A 122 13.73 21.38 -3.41
CA SER A 122 14.88 22.26 -3.20
C SER A 122 15.65 21.91 -1.91
N LEU A 123 16.05 20.61 -1.76
CA LEU A 123 16.82 20.10 -0.62
C LEU A 123 18.13 19.47 -1.11
N PRO A 124 19.20 19.44 -0.28
CA PRO A 124 20.55 19.04 -0.73
C PRO A 124 20.62 17.63 -1.31
N ASN A 125 19.94 16.67 -0.71
CA ASN A 125 20.09 15.23 -1.00
C ASN A 125 19.01 14.69 -1.97
N VAL A 126 18.44 15.56 -2.83
CA VAL A 126 17.38 15.15 -3.76
C VAL A 126 17.80 14.04 -4.72
N LYS A 127 19.08 14.02 -5.13
CA LYS A 127 19.62 12.97 -6.00
C LYS A 127 19.63 11.61 -5.30
N GLU A 128 20.01 11.57 -4.03
CA GLU A 128 19.99 10.34 -3.23
C GLU A 128 18.57 9.86 -2.96
N ALA A 129 17.68 10.78 -2.58
CA ALA A 129 16.25 10.47 -2.41
C ALA A 129 15.61 9.93 -3.70
N MET A 130 15.98 10.49 -4.87
CA MET A 130 15.54 9.97 -6.17
C MET A 130 16.10 8.56 -6.41
N GLY A 131 17.33 8.26 -6.01
CA GLY A 131 17.90 6.91 -6.08
C GLY A 131 17.10 5.90 -5.24
N VAL A 132 16.73 6.27 -4.01
CA VAL A 132 15.86 5.45 -3.14
C VAL A 132 14.50 5.20 -3.82
N PHE A 133 13.88 6.25 -4.35
CA PHE A 133 12.58 6.16 -5.03
C PHE A 133 12.65 5.23 -6.27
N LEU A 134 13.63 5.41 -7.15
CA LEU A 134 13.73 4.63 -8.39
C LEU A 134 14.00 3.14 -8.13
N ASN A 135 14.82 2.80 -7.14
CA ASN A 135 15.05 1.41 -6.73
C ASN A 135 13.73 0.80 -6.20
N THR A 136 13.02 1.52 -5.34
CA THR A 136 11.71 1.07 -4.81
C THR A 136 10.68 0.92 -5.92
N ALA A 137 10.69 1.80 -6.93
CA ALA A 137 9.78 1.71 -8.07
C ALA A 137 10.00 0.42 -8.88
N LEU A 138 11.24 -0.04 -9.02
CA LEU A 138 11.56 -1.34 -9.64
C LEU A 138 11.07 -2.51 -8.78
N GLU A 139 11.35 -2.48 -7.47
CA GLU A 139 10.88 -3.51 -6.53
C GLU A 139 9.35 -3.67 -6.57
N ILE A 140 8.60 -2.57 -6.69
CA ILE A 140 7.13 -2.61 -6.81
C ILE A 140 6.70 -3.30 -8.12
N GLY A 141 7.40 -3.04 -9.22
CA GLY A 141 7.18 -3.74 -10.49
C GLY A 141 7.42 -5.26 -10.36
N GLU A 142 8.48 -5.66 -9.66
CA GLU A 142 8.76 -7.07 -9.35
C GLU A 142 7.66 -7.68 -8.49
N GLY A 143 7.20 -6.97 -7.45
CA GLY A 143 6.09 -7.39 -6.60
C GLY A 143 4.79 -7.57 -7.37
N GLN A 144 4.47 -6.66 -8.29
CA GLN A 144 3.31 -6.79 -9.17
C GLN A 144 3.43 -8.00 -10.10
N GLN A 145 4.62 -8.28 -10.62
CA GLN A 145 4.84 -9.47 -11.47
C GLN A 145 4.67 -10.76 -10.66
N TYR A 146 5.12 -10.81 -9.41
CA TYR A 146 4.86 -11.97 -8.53
C TYR A 146 3.37 -12.16 -8.28
N ASP A 147 2.62 -11.09 -7.98
CA ASP A 147 1.17 -11.17 -7.75
C ASP A 147 0.44 -11.75 -8.97
N MET A 148 0.74 -11.27 -10.18
CA MET A 148 0.21 -11.81 -11.43
C MET A 148 0.59 -13.29 -11.64
N ASN A 149 1.84 -13.67 -11.36
CA ASN A 149 2.29 -15.06 -11.49
C ASN A 149 1.53 -15.99 -10.53
N PHE A 150 1.15 -15.50 -9.34
CA PHE A 150 0.43 -16.29 -8.33
C PHE A 150 -1.02 -16.58 -8.74
N GLU A 151 -1.63 -15.80 -9.62
CA GLU A 151 -2.99 -16.06 -10.09
C GLU A 151 -3.17 -17.49 -10.64
N THR A 152 -2.18 -18.00 -11.36
CA THR A 152 -2.22 -19.31 -12.01
C THR A 152 -1.58 -20.43 -11.20
N ARG A 153 -0.88 -20.12 -10.12
CA ARG A 153 -0.18 -21.09 -9.27
C ARG A 153 -1.08 -21.63 -8.16
N THR A 154 -0.84 -22.88 -7.77
CA THR A 154 -1.51 -23.57 -6.64
C THR A 154 -0.53 -23.95 -5.52
N ASP A 155 0.75 -23.70 -5.72
CA ASP A 155 1.87 -24.11 -4.87
C ASP A 155 2.58 -22.91 -4.19
N VAL A 156 1.94 -21.74 -4.18
CA VAL A 156 2.50 -20.54 -3.55
C VAL A 156 2.68 -20.77 -2.05
N SER A 157 3.92 -20.59 -1.59
CA SER A 157 4.26 -20.69 -0.18
C SER A 157 3.98 -19.39 0.58
N GLN A 158 3.85 -19.47 1.90
CA GLN A 158 3.73 -18.29 2.76
C GLN A 158 4.93 -17.34 2.59
N ALA A 159 6.15 -17.89 2.45
CA ALA A 159 7.35 -17.07 2.30
C ALA A 159 7.33 -16.27 0.98
N GLU A 160 6.90 -16.89 -0.13
CA GLU A 160 6.74 -16.21 -1.43
C GLU A 160 5.66 -15.12 -1.34
N TYR A 161 4.56 -15.39 -0.65
CA TYR A 161 3.51 -14.40 -0.44
C TYR A 161 4.01 -13.18 0.36
N ILE A 162 4.72 -13.41 1.46
CA ILE A 162 5.30 -12.33 2.28
C ILE A 162 6.29 -11.51 1.45
N GLU A 163 7.12 -12.13 0.62
CA GLU A 163 8.04 -11.39 -0.26
C GLU A 163 7.28 -10.58 -1.31
N MET A 164 6.23 -11.14 -1.92
CA MET A 164 5.39 -10.42 -2.88
C MET A 164 4.76 -9.16 -2.25
N ILE A 165 4.14 -9.26 -1.07
CA ILE A 165 3.55 -8.09 -0.40
C ILE A 165 4.61 -7.13 0.15
N ARG A 166 5.81 -7.61 0.51
CA ARG A 166 6.94 -6.75 0.83
C ARG A 166 7.27 -5.85 -0.36
N LEU A 167 7.49 -6.43 -1.53
CA LEU A 167 7.81 -5.73 -2.76
C LEU A 167 6.65 -4.85 -3.26
N LYS A 168 5.43 -5.37 -3.36
CA LYS A 168 4.28 -4.66 -3.93
C LYS A 168 3.78 -3.51 -3.04
N THR A 169 3.85 -3.68 -1.71
CA THR A 169 3.18 -2.77 -0.75
C THR A 169 4.12 -2.12 0.24
N SER A 170 4.99 -2.92 0.92
CA SER A 170 5.70 -2.47 2.10
C SER A 170 6.88 -1.55 1.77
N VAL A 171 7.63 -1.85 0.72
CA VAL A 171 8.81 -1.07 0.30
C VAL A 171 8.49 0.41 0.04
N LEU A 172 7.27 0.75 -0.42
CA LEU A 172 6.89 2.14 -0.66
C LEU A 172 6.64 2.91 0.65
N ILE A 173 6.25 2.22 1.73
CA ILE A 173 6.16 2.84 3.05
C ILE A 173 7.57 3.05 3.61
N GLY A 174 8.46 2.05 3.49
CA GLY A 174 9.87 2.20 3.81
C GLY A 174 10.54 3.33 3.03
N CYS A 175 10.31 3.40 1.73
CA CYS A 175 10.77 4.47 0.84
C CYS A 175 10.33 5.85 1.32
N ALA A 176 9.06 6.01 1.69
CA ALA A 176 8.53 7.28 2.20
C ALA A 176 9.31 7.79 3.43
N LEU A 177 9.52 6.91 4.42
CA LEU A 177 10.26 7.22 5.63
C LEU A 177 11.76 7.52 5.32
N LYS A 178 12.38 6.67 4.49
CA LYS A 178 13.79 6.86 4.10
C LYS A 178 14.00 8.14 3.30
N MET A 179 13.12 8.45 2.35
CA MET A 179 13.19 9.72 1.61
C MET A 179 13.03 10.94 2.52
N GLY A 180 12.10 10.87 3.49
CA GLY A 180 11.94 11.91 4.51
C GLY A 180 13.23 12.13 5.31
N ALA A 181 13.92 11.07 5.70
CA ALA A 181 15.18 11.12 6.43
C ALA A 181 16.35 11.64 5.57
N VAL A 182 16.50 11.12 4.35
CA VAL A 182 17.56 11.53 3.40
C VAL A 182 17.44 13.02 3.05
N LEU A 183 16.23 13.47 2.72
CA LEU A 183 15.96 14.88 2.40
C LEU A 183 16.15 15.81 3.62
N SER A 184 16.09 15.24 4.84
CA SER A 184 16.40 15.95 6.09
C SER A 184 17.88 15.88 6.47
N SER A 185 18.74 15.35 5.61
CA SER A 185 20.20 15.24 5.83
C SER A 185 20.58 14.44 7.09
N THR A 186 19.81 13.41 7.38
CA THR A 186 20.06 12.48 8.50
C THR A 186 21.15 11.47 8.12
N ALA A 187 21.82 10.90 9.14
CA ALA A 187 22.79 9.84 8.96
C ALA A 187 22.17 8.62 8.21
N PRO A 188 22.91 8.01 7.28
CA PRO A 188 22.41 6.89 6.46
C PRO A 188 21.85 5.74 7.31
N GLU A 189 22.46 5.43 8.45
CA GLU A 189 22.04 4.35 9.35
C GLU A 189 20.66 4.61 9.95
N VAL A 190 20.32 5.87 10.24
CA VAL A 190 18.99 6.29 10.72
C VAL A 190 17.98 6.15 9.59
N ALA A 191 18.34 6.59 8.38
CA ALA A 191 17.48 6.48 7.19
C ALA A 191 17.18 5.01 6.85
N ASP A 192 18.18 4.12 6.92
CA ASP A 192 18.00 2.69 6.67
C ASP A 192 17.13 2.01 7.74
N ARG A 193 17.27 2.38 8.99
CA ARG A 193 16.41 1.88 10.08
C ARG A 193 14.96 2.37 9.93
N LEU A 194 14.74 3.60 9.51
CA LEU A 194 13.41 4.12 9.22
C LEU A 194 12.78 3.40 8.02
N TYR A 195 13.58 3.05 7.01
CA TYR A 195 13.10 2.17 5.93
C TYR A 195 12.65 0.82 6.46
N ALA A 196 13.49 0.14 7.25
CA ALA A 196 13.16 -1.16 7.84
C ALA A 196 11.91 -1.10 8.75
N PHE A 197 11.76 -0.03 9.54
CA PHE A 197 10.52 0.22 10.29
C PHE A 197 9.30 0.27 9.37
N GLY A 198 9.39 1.03 8.28
CA GLY A 198 8.31 1.16 7.30
C GLY A 198 7.94 -0.14 6.60
N GLU A 199 8.93 -0.99 6.30
CA GLU A 199 8.67 -2.33 5.73
C GLU A 199 7.85 -3.20 6.69
N GLN A 200 8.20 -3.23 7.98
CA GLN A 200 7.45 -4.03 8.96
C GLN A 200 6.01 -3.51 9.13
N ILE A 201 5.82 -2.20 9.16
CA ILE A 201 4.47 -1.58 9.18
C ILE A 201 3.70 -1.94 7.91
N GLY A 202 4.35 -1.92 6.75
CA GLY A 202 3.73 -2.27 5.47
C GLY A 202 3.27 -3.73 5.41
N LEU A 203 4.06 -4.66 5.95
CA LEU A 203 3.70 -6.08 6.05
C LEU A 203 2.50 -6.28 6.99
N ALA A 204 2.54 -5.69 8.20
CA ALA A 204 1.42 -5.74 9.13
C ALA A 204 0.14 -5.15 8.51
N PHE A 205 0.27 -4.01 7.82
CA PHE A 205 -0.82 -3.32 7.15
C PHE A 205 -1.47 -4.18 6.05
N GLN A 206 -0.68 -4.85 5.20
CA GLN A 206 -1.21 -5.69 4.13
C GLN A 206 -1.91 -6.94 4.68
N LEU A 207 -1.31 -7.61 5.68
CA LEU A 207 -1.96 -8.74 6.34
C LEU A 207 -3.27 -8.33 7.03
N GLN A 208 -3.33 -7.10 7.57
CA GLN A 208 -4.55 -6.54 8.13
C GLN A 208 -5.61 -6.28 7.05
N ASP A 209 -5.22 -5.79 5.86
CA ASP A 209 -6.15 -5.59 4.73
C ASP A 209 -6.72 -6.95 4.26
N ASP A 210 -5.89 -8.00 4.13
CA ASP A 210 -6.34 -9.36 3.80
C ASP A 210 -7.33 -9.92 4.85
N LEU A 211 -7.02 -9.69 6.13
CA LEU A 211 -7.88 -10.12 7.24
C LEU A 211 -9.24 -9.41 7.22
N LEU A 212 -9.22 -8.10 6.97
CA LEU A 212 -10.44 -7.27 6.91
C LEU A 212 -11.30 -7.58 5.68
N ASP A 213 -10.73 -8.06 4.59
CA ASP A 213 -11.51 -8.51 3.43
C ASP A 213 -12.42 -9.70 3.78
N VAL A 214 -12.03 -10.54 4.75
CA VAL A 214 -12.81 -11.72 5.18
C VAL A 214 -13.64 -11.45 6.44
N TYR A 215 -13.07 -10.73 7.41
CA TYR A 215 -13.61 -10.61 8.77
C TYR A 215 -13.99 -9.19 9.19
N GLY A 216 -13.81 -8.20 8.32
CA GLY A 216 -14.08 -6.81 8.62
C GLY A 216 -15.58 -6.49 8.69
N ASP A 217 -15.93 -5.36 9.33
CA ASP A 217 -17.28 -4.80 9.23
C ASP A 217 -17.42 -4.03 7.91
N PRO A 218 -18.37 -4.40 7.02
CA PRO A 218 -18.59 -3.71 5.75
C PRO A 218 -18.81 -2.19 5.89
N LYS A 219 -19.40 -1.75 7.01
CA LYS A 219 -19.66 -0.34 7.28
C LYS A 219 -18.39 0.44 7.59
N VAL A 220 -17.38 -0.22 8.19
CA VAL A 220 -16.11 0.39 8.57
C VAL A 220 -15.09 0.23 7.45
N PHE A 221 -15.02 -0.94 6.84
CA PHE A 221 -14.06 -1.27 5.79
C PHE A 221 -14.36 -0.54 4.46
N GLY A 222 -15.66 -0.24 4.22
CA GLY A 222 -16.08 0.52 3.02
C GLY A 222 -15.99 -0.26 1.71
N LYS A 223 -15.76 -1.59 1.77
CA LYS A 223 -15.74 -2.52 0.64
C LYS A 223 -16.68 -3.70 0.93
N ARG A 224 -17.02 -4.44 -0.11
CA ARG A 224 -17.71 -5.73 0.04
C ARG A 224 -16.76 -6.73 0.69
N ILE A 225 -17.25 -7.49 1.67
CA ILE A 225 -16.50 -8.55 2.34
C ILE A 225 -16.39 -9.77 1.43
N GLY A 226 -15.23 -10.44 1.46
CA GLY A 226 -14.96 -11.67 0.72
C GLY A 226 -14.57 -11.46 -0.74
N GLY A 227 -14.16 -10.25 -1.12
CA GLY A 227 -13.70 -9.95 -2.47
C GLY A 227 -12.54 -10.83 -2.91
N ASP A 228 -11.55 -11.01 -2.04
CA ASP A 228 -10.38 -11.86 -2.29
C ASP A 228 -10.77 -13.35 -2.45
N ILE A 229 -11.75 -13.83 -1.68
CA ILE A 229 -12.30 -15.19 -1.82
C ILE A 229 -12.97 -15.36 -3.18
N LEU A 230 -13.76 -14.37 -3.60
CA LEU A 230 -14.48 -14.43 -4.89
C LEU A 230 -13.53 -14.44 -6.08
N CYS A 231 -12.43 -13.71 -6.01
CA CYS A 231 -11.40 -13.64 -7.05
C CYS A 231 -10.34 -14.76 -6.96
N ASP A 232 -10.47 -15.71 -6.03
CA ASP A 232 -9.48 -16.79 -5.78
C ASP A 232 -8.06 -16.26 -5.52
N LYS A 233 -7.96 -15.07 -4.92
CA LYS A 233 -6.68 -14.42 -4.65
C LYS A 233 -5.84 -15.24 -3.67
N LYS A 234 -4.55 -15.42 -3.99
CA LYS A 234 -3.61 -16.16 -3.15
C LYS A 234 -3.16 -15.28 -1.98
N THR A 235 -4.09 -15.02 -1.04
CA THR A 235 -3.82 -14.26 0.19
C THR A 235 -3.13 -15.10 1.24
N PHE A 236 -2.62 -14.45 2.28
CA PHE A 236 -2.06 -15.12 3.46
C PHE A 236 -3.04 -16.14 4.06
N LEU A 237 -4.33 -15.79 4.10
CA LEU A 237 -5.37 -16.66 4.64
C LEU A 237 -5.53 -17.94 3.80
N LEU A 238 -5.67 -17.81 2.49
CA LEU A 238 -5.90 -18.96 1.61
C LEU A 238 -4.68 -19.89 1.58
N ILE A 239 -3.47 -19.35 1.49
CA ILE A 239 -2.22 -20.12 1.45
C ILE A 239 -2.07 -20.95 2.74
N ASN A 240 -2.25 -20.32 3.90
CA ASN A 240 -2.15 -21.01 5.18
C ASN A 240 -3.29 -22.02 5.40
N ALA A 241 -4.49 -21.74 4.91
CA ALA A 241 -5.57 -22.69 4.93
C ALA A 241 -5.22 -23.95 4.13
N TRP A 242 -4.70 -23.81 2.91
CA TRP A 242 -4.28 -24.99 2.12
C TRP A 242 -3.15 -25.79 2.77
N GLN A 243 -2.19 -25.14 3.40
CA GLN A 243 -1.07 -25.82 4.07
C GLN A 243 -1.53 -26.62 5.29
N LYS A 244 -2.48 -26.08 6.09
CA LYS A 244 -2.97 -26.68 7.32
C LYS A 244 -4.14 -27.66 7.13
N ALA A 245 -4.83 -27.61 5.98
CA ALA A 245 -6.05 -28.36 5.72
C ALA A 245 -5.84 -29.87 5.71
N ASP A 246 -6.75 -30.59 6.35
CA ASP A 246 -6.93 -32.03 6.18
C ASP A 246 -7.52 -32.40 4.80
N ALA A 247 -7.71 -33.68 4.50
CA ALA A 247 -8.23 -34.14 3.22
C ALA A 247 -9.63 -33.57 2.89
N ARG A 248 -10.53 -33.51 3.88
CA ARG A 248 -11.92 -33.00 3.74
C ARG A 248 -11.92 -31.49 3.49
N GLN A 249 -11.15 -30.77 4.30
CA GLN A 249 -11.03 -29.31 4.19
C GLN A 249 -10.38 -28.90 2.87
N ARG A 250 -9.34 -29.62 2.44
CA ARG A 250 -8.68 -29.42 1.16
C ARG A 250 -9.61 -29.68 -0.02
N GLU A 251 -10.44 -30.75 0.06
CA GLU A 251 -11.47 -31.00 -0.94
C GLU A 251 -12.47 -29.84 -1.02
N THR A 252 -12.88 -29.29 0.13
CA THR A 252 -13.79 -28.13 0.18
C THR A 252 -13.16 -26.90 -0.49
N LEU A 253 -11.91 -26.55 -0.15
CA LEU A 253 -11.20 -25.45 -0.77
C LEU A 253 -11.05 -25.64 -2.29
N ASN A 254 -10.63 -26.83 -2.72
CA ASN A 254 -10.46 -27.14 -4.14
C ASN A 254 -11.78 -27.11 -4.93
N ARG A 255 -12.90 -27.42 -4.29
CA ARG A 255 -14.23 -27.33 -4.92
C ARG A 255 -14.62 -25.90 -5.28
N TRP A 256 -14.21 -24.94 -4.46
CA TRP A 256 -14.61 -23.54 -4.62
C TRP A 256 -13.58 -22.70 -5.39
N VAL A 257 -12.29 -22.96 -5.22
CA VAL A 257 -11.22 -22.26 -5.91
C VAL A 257 -11.22 -22.64 -7.40
N ASN A 258 -11.10 -21.66 -8.29
CA ASN A 258 -11.16 -21.79 -9.75
C ASN A 258 -12.52 -22.28 -10.32
N ARG A 259 -13.56 -22.32 -9.51
CA ARG A 259 -14.92 -22.63 -10.00
C ARG A 259 -15.48 -21.42 -10.75
N LYS A 260 -15.94 -21.64 -11.99
CA LYS A 260 -16.43 -20.55 -12.88
C LYS A 260 -17.86 -20.09 -12.54
N GLU A 261 -18.71 -21.03 -12.15
CA GLU A 261 -20.11 -20.77 -11.82
C GLU A 261 -20.36 -21.11 -10.35
N PHE A 262 -20.73 -20.12 -9.54
CA PHE A 262 -20.97 -20.30 -8.12
C PHE A 262 -21.94 -19.24 -7.57
N ASP A 263 -22.63 -19.57 -6.50
CA ASP A 263 -23.25 -18.57 -5.64
C ASP A 263 -22.19 -17.93 -4.76
N GLU A 264 -22.11 -16.59 -4.80
CA GLU A 264 -21.08 -15.82 -4.11
C GLU A 264 -21.16 -15.99 -2.59
N THR A 265 -22.37 -16.03 -2.04
CA THR A 265 -22.61 -16.20 -0.60
C THR A 265 -22.19 -17.58 -0.12
N GLU A 266 -22.53 -18.63 -0.90
CA GLU A 266 -22.12 -20.00 -0.60
C GLU A 266 -20.59 -20.15 -0.64
N LYS A 267 -19.92 -19.58 -1.65
CA LYS A 267 -18.45 -19.62 -1.77
C LYS A 267 -17.79 -18.95 -0.57
N ILE A 268 -18.17 -17.71 -0.25
CA ILE A 268 -17.63 -16.97 0.90
C ILE A 268 -17.85 -17.75 2.18
N SER A 269 -19.08 -18.22 2.42
CA SER A 269 -19.44 -18.96 3.65
C SER A 269 -18.63 -20.27 3.79
N ALA A 270 -18.50 -21.05 2.71
CA ALA A 270 -17.80 -22.32 2.74
C ALA A 270 -16.29 -22.16 2.98
N VAL A 271 -15.65 -21.20 2.29
CA VAL A 271 -14.22 -20.92 2.45
C VAL A 271 -13.94 -20.34 3.83
N THR A 272 -14.73 -19.38 4.30
CA THR A 272 -14.60 -18.79 5.65
C THR A 272 -14.81 -19.84 6.75
N SER A 273 -15.72 -20.80 6.56
CA SER A 273 -15.90 -21.90 7.51
C SER A 273 -14.60 -22.72 7.66
N VAL A 274 -13.93 -23.03 6.56
CA VAL A 274 -12.63 -23.74 6.62
C VAL A 274 -11.58 -22.89 7.32
N TYR A 275 -11.52 -21.58 7.06
CA TYR A 275 -10.58 -20.68 7.76
C TYR A 275 -10.83 -20.71 9.28
N ASN A 276 -12.09 -20.68 9.70
CA ASN A 276 -12.47 -20.70 11.12
C ASN A 276 -12.09 -22.04 11.79
N GLU A 277 -12.38 -23.17 11.12
CA GLU A 277 -12.03 -24.50 11.62
C GLU A 277 -10.50 -24.67 11.81
N LEU A 278 -9.70 -24.03 10.97
CA LEU A 278 -8.24 -24.10 10.98
C LEU A 278 -7.57 -23.03 11.86
N GLY A 279 -8.33 -22.12 12.47
CA GLY A 279 -7.78 -21.02 13.28
C GLY A 279 -6.95 -20.03 12.45
N ILE A 280 -7.30 -19.84 11.16
CA ILE A 280 -6.54 -18.95 10.26
C ILE A 280 -6.65 -17.50 10.69
N LYS A 281 -7.81 -17.08 11.21
CA LYS A 281 -8.01 -15.73 11.74
C LYS A 281 -6.99 -15.39 12.83
N GLU A 282 -6.92 -16.23 13.85
CA GLU A 282 -6.04 -16.06 15.01
C GLU A 282 -4.56 -16.08 14.58
N TYR A 283 -4.20 -17.02 13.69
CA TYR A 283 -2.85 -17.12 13.14
C TYR A 283 -2.45 -15.85 12.35
N THR A 284 -3.39 -15.26 11.60
CA THR A 284 -3.14 -14.02 10.86
C THR A 284 -2.95 -12.85 11.81
N ILE A 285 -3.78 -12.74 12.86
CA ILE A 285 -3.65 -11.72 13.92
C ILE A 285 -2.29 -11.83 14.63
N GLU A 286 -1.87 -13.05 14.98
CA GLU A 286 -0.55 -13.28 15.59
C GLU A 286 0.58 -12.82 14.66
N SER A 287 0.48 -13.11 13.36
CA SER A 287 1.46 -12.67 12.36
C SER A 287 1.51 -11.15 12.22
N ILE A 288 0.35 -10.47 12.20
CA ILE A 288 0.25 -9.00 12.20
C ILE A 288 0.96 -8.41 13.41
N ASN A 289 0.64 -8.92 14.62
CA ASN A 289 1.26 -8.46 15.86
C ASN A 289 2.78 -8.68 15.84
N GLY A 290 3.24 -9.82 15.32
CA GLY A 290 4.67 -10.11 15.20
C GLY A 290 5.43 -9.12 14.33
N TYR A 291 4.86 -8.67 13.21
CA TYR A 291 5.44 -7.60 12.38
C TYR A 291 5.38 -6.24 13.06
N PHE A 292 4.30 -5.95 13.76
CA PHE A 292 4.13 -4.70 14.50
C PHE A 292 5.11 -4.58 15.67
N ASP A 293 5.34 -5.67 16.41
CA ASP A 293 6.33 -5.72 17.48
C ASP A 293 7.77 -5.53 16.96
N LYS A 294 8.09 -6.15 15.80
CA LYS A 294 9.36 -5.91 15.12
C LYS A 294 9.54 -4.45 14.72
N ALA A 295 8.48 -3.83 14.17
CA ALA A 295 8.49 -2.42 13.84
C ALA A 295 8.78 -1.56 15.07
N ARG A 296 8.13 -1.85 16.21
CA ARG A 296 8.36 -1.15 17.47
C ARG A 296 9.82 -1.27 17.92
N ALA A 297 10.36 -2.47 17.93
CA ALA A 297 11.74 -2.71 18.33
C ALA A 297 12.75 -1.97 17.44
N ILE A 298 12.50 -1.92 16.12
CA ILE A 298 13.34 -1.16 15.17
C ILE A 298 13.27 0.33 15.50
N LEU A 299 12.08 0.89 15.65
CA LEU A 299 11.89 2.33 15.93
C LEU A 299 12.52 2.73 17.27
N ASP A 300 12.34 1.93 18.31
CA ASP A 300 12.92 2.18 19.63
C ASP A 300 14.46 2.17 19.58
N GLY A 301 15.04 1.31 18.75
CA GLY A 301 16.49 1.21 18.55
C GLY A 301 17.10 2.31 17.65
N ILE A 302 16.32 3.21 17.06
CA ILE A 302 16.86 4.36 16.29
C ILE A 302 17.40 5.41 17.27
N ASP A 303 18.57 5.97 16.96
CA ASP A 303 19.17 7.06 17.74
C ASP A 303 18.50 8.40 17.40
N LEU A 304 17.27 8.56 17.87
CA LEU A 304 16.47 9.78 17.78
C LEU A 304 15.76 10.06 19.11
N PRO A 305 15.49 11.32 19.44
CA PRO A 305 14.69 11.68 20.62
C PRO A 305 13.31 11.03 20.58
N GLN A 306 12.77 10.64 21.73
CA GLN A 306 11.44 10.01 21.81
C GLN A 306 10.34 10.88 21.20
N GLN A 307 10.41 12.19 21.37
CA GLN A 307 9.48 13.16 20.77
C GLN A 307 9.46 13.13 19.23
N SER A 308 10.56 12.70 18.60
CA SER A 308 10.66 12.52 17.15
C SER A 308 10.08 11.17 16.67
N LYS A 309 10.15 10.14 17.53
CA LYS A 309 9.63 8.79 17.21
C LYS A 309 8.12 8.67 17.44
N GLN A 310 7.60 9.36 18.45
CA GLN A 310 6.20 9.22 18.88
C GLN A 310 5.18 9.50 17.76
N PRO A 311 5.29 10.58 16.96
CA PRO A 311 4.34 10.82 15.86
C PRO A 311 4.33 9.72 14.81
N LEU A 312 5.49 9.12 14.53
CA LEU A 312 5.59 8.00 13.59
C LEU A 312 4.90 6.74 14.13
N TRP A 313 5.10 6.47 15.42
CA TRP A 313 4.47 5.34 16.09
C TRP A 313 2.96 5.50 16.21
N ASP A 314 2.48 6.68 16.60
CA ASP A 314 1.05 6.97 16.71
C ASP A 314 0.35 6.81 15.38
N PHE A 315 0.95 7.30 14.29
CA PHE A 315 0.40 7.14 12.96
C PHE A 315 0.41 5.67 12.50
N ALA A 316 1.50 4.93 12.74
CA ALA A 316 1.58 3.50 12.46
C ALA A 316 0.50 2.70 13.22
N THR A 317 0.30 3.03 14.50
CA THR A 317 -0.72 2.37 15.34
C THR A 317 -2.14 2.59 14.81
N GLN A 318 -2.45 3.81 14.34
CA GLN A 318 -3.76 4.10 13.72
C GLN A 318 -3.99 3.31 12.44
N LEU A 319 -2.93 2.94 11.72
CA LEU A 319 -3.06 2.17 10.47
C LEU A 319 -3.35 0.69 10.70
N VAL A 320 -2.74 0.10 11.73
CA VAL A 320 -2.85 -1.34 12.02
C VAL A 320 -4.04 -1.62 12.94
N ASN A 321 -4.36 -0.76 13.91
CA ASN A 321 -5.48 -0.92 14.84
C ASN A 321 -6.83 -0.48 14.24
N ARG A 322 -7.12 -0.84 13.03
CA ARG A 322 -8.48 -0.65 12.46
C ARG A 322 -9.40 -1.67 13.09
N ASN A 323 -10.45 -1.20 13.76
CA ASN A 323 -11.42 -2.06 14.44
C ASN A 323 -12.05 -3.06 13.47
N TYR A 324 -12.19 -4.31 13.93
CA TYR A 324 -12.92 -5.40 13.31
C TYR A 324 -14.42 -5.11 13.28
#